data_bdbf5bcee9b81b324f5617a2005a10fe
#
_entry.id   bdbf5bcee9b81b324f5617a2005a10fe
#
_cell.length_a   1.000
_cell.length_b   1.000
_cell.length_c   1.000
_cell.angle_alpha   90.00
_cell.angle_beta   90.00
_cell.angle_gamma   90.00
#
_symmetry.space_group_name_H-M   'P 1'
#
loop_
_entity.id
_entity.type
_entity.pdbx_description
1 polymer ?
#
loop_
_entity_poly.entity_id
_entity_poly.type
_entity_poly.pdbx_seq_one_letter_code
_entity_poly.pdbx_strand_id
1 'polypeptide(L)'
;MKRSDLFFTFLLLPFDYLALTAAGIAAFYARFLPIFVNIRPVIFDLTIERFAPIVMAAALIWILIFAILGLYKVSRRRLWNELIHVIIACSAGIAVVLGLLFFSRGLFESRFIILAVWVLSVAFVSSERLLIRALQRSLLSAGIGVRHVAMIGKNKVADAVVAGLTNKRSLGFVVVAQFAEFNQAARTKLLTLKKKEELDEVILADADVSKNLAADLLFFCDTEQLVFKYSADLFSTATIKTEIHMYAGVPVVEVKKTPLDGWGAIYKGIFDRIFALILILLTLPLQILIVVALFLEQPGRVLFSRLPDKSKTRRVGEGGRLFHYFKFRSMVKDAHNFRFDPAFIKKHGNLRDGTPLFKLKDDPRVTRVGKFLRKFSLDELPEFYLVLLGRMSLVGPRPHLPEEVAKYQPTQRKVLTVKPGNTGM
;
A
#
# COMPACT_ATOMS: atom_id res chain seq x y z
N MET A 1 -1.59 -7.29 0.73
CA MET A 1 -0.37 -7.29 1.60
C MET A 1 -0.69 -6.68 2.95
N LYS A 2 -0.12 -7.21 4.04
CA LYS A 2 -0.37 -6.65 5.38
C LYS A 2 0.41 -5.34 5.55
N ARG A 3 -0.19 -4.36 6.24
CA ARG A 3 0.45 -3.04 6.50
C ARG A 3 1.79 -3.17 7.22
N SER A 4 1.96 -4.23 8.04
CA SER A 4 3.22 -4.51 8.76
C SER A 4 4.40 -4.78 7.83
N ASP A 5 4.23 -5.57 6.77
CA ASP A 5 5.32 -5.87 5.83
C ASP A 5 5.74 -4.62 5.05
N LEU A 6 4.77 -3.77 4.68
CA LEU A 6 5.04 -2.48 4.04
C LEU A 6 5.77 -1.54 4.98
N PHE A 7 5.38 -1.50 6.26
CA PHE A 7 6.03 -0.67 7.27
C PHE A 7 7.52 -1.02 7.42
N PHE A 8 7.86 -2.30 7.60
CA PHE A 8 9.26 -2.72 7.70
C PHE A 8 10.06 -2.44 6.43
N THR A 9 9.44 -2.59 5.26
CA THR A 9 10.13 -2.28 4.00
C THR A 9 10.34 -0.78 3.82
N PHE A 10 9.39 0.05 4.24
CA PHE A 10 9.54 1.49 4.23
C PHE A 10 10.58 1.96 5.25
N LEU A 11 10.66 1.29 6.40
CA LEU A 11 11.64 1.58 7.44
C LEU A 11 13.10 1.36 6.96
N LEU A 12 13.33 0.40 6.08
CA LEU A 12 14.66 0.16 5.49
C LEU A 12 15.23 1.40 4.76
N LEU A 13 14.41 2.20 4.09
CA LEU A 13 14.86 3.36 3.32
C LEU A 13 15.65 4.39 4.17
N PRO A 14 15.09 4.96 5.26
CA PRO A 14 15.83 5.90 6.09
C PRO A 14 17.01 5.25 6.83
N PHE A 15 16.89 3.97 7.21
CA PHE A 15 17.98 3.28 7.88
C PHE A 15 19.14 2.94 6.95
N ASP A 16 18.89 2.48 5.71
CA ASP A 16 19.92 2.33 4.67
C ASP A 16 20.62 3.67 4.38
N TYR A 17 19.86 4.79 4.31
CA TYR A 17 20.45 6.11 4.13
C TYR A 17 21.39 6.48 5.27
N LEU A 18 20.96 6.28 6.51
CA LEU A 18 21.77 6.53 7.70
C LEU A 18 22.99 5.60 7.76
N ALA A 19 22.83 4.32 7.44
CA ALA A 19 23.91 3.35 7.42
C ALA A 19 24.99 3.72 6.37
N LEU A 20 24.57 4.10 5.16
CA LEU A 20 25.48 4.53 4.09
C LEU A 20 26.20 5.83 4.45
N THR A 21 25.47 6.81 4.99
CA THR A 21 26.05 8.08 5.43
C THR A 21 27.05 7.86 6.58
N ALA A 22 26.66 7.06 7.58
CA ALA A 22 27.54 6.71 8.69
C ALA A 22 28.79 5.95 8.23
N ALA A 23 28.65 5.01 7.27
CA ALA A 23 29.77 4.29 6.67
C ALA A 23 30.75 5.23 5.96
N GLY A 24 30.25 6.22 5.21
CA GLY A 24 31.07 7.23 4.56
C GLY A 24 31.82 8.11 5.57
N ILE A 25 31.15 8.60 6.59
CA ILE A 25 31.74 9.40 7.67
C ILE A 25 32.78 8.57 8.44
N ALA A 26 32.47 7.32 8.78
CA ALA A 26 33.38 6.42 9.45
C ALA A 26 34.65 6.13 8.60
N ALA A 27 34.48 5.96 7.28
CA ALA A 27 35.58 5.77 6.36
C ALA A 27 36.54 7.01 6.32
N PHE A 28 35.97 8.22 6.41
CA PHE A 28 36.74 9.45 6.53
C PHE A 28 37.59 9.44 7.79
N TYR A 29 37.01 9.22 8.96
CA TYR A 29 37.73 9.19 10.21
C TYR A 29 38.72 8.02 10.30
N ALA A 30 38.35 6.85 9.74
CA ALA A 30 39.26 5.71 9.68
C ALA A 30 40.58 6.04 8.98
N ARG A 31 40.59 6.94 7.98
CA ARG A 31 41.78 7.38 7.27
C ARG A 31 42.81 8.07 8.18
N PHE A 32 42.35 8.73 9.24
CA PHE A 32 43.20 9.46 10.20
C PHE A 32 43.63 8.59 11.40
N LEU A 33 43.25 7.33 11.47
CA LEU A 33 43.76 6.43 12.51
C LEU A 33 45.26 6.20 12.36
N PRO A 34 46.02 6.14 13.48
CA PRO A 34 47.50 5.99 13.48
C PRO A 34 47.98 4.80 12.64
N ILE A 35 47.22 3.69 12.64
CA ILE A 35 47.53 2.48 11.87
C ILE A 35 47.61 2.78 10.37
N PHE A 36 46.73 3.59 9.83
CA PHE A 36 46.69 3.91 8.39
C PHE A 36 47.55 5.09 8.01
N VAL A 37 47.73 6.08 8.93
CA VAL A 37 48.61 7.23 8.72
C VAL A 37 50.08 6.78 8.68
N ASN A 38 50.47 5.82 9.52
CA ASN A 38 51.83 5.28 9.55
C ASN A 38 52.18 4.49 8.28
N ILE A 39 51.21 3.86 7.62
CA ILE A 39 51.44 3.13 6.36
C ILE A 39 51.59 4.14 5.19
N ARG A 40 50.76 5.17 5.15
CA ARG A 40 50.82 6.22 4.12
C ARG A 40 50.31 7.55 4.70
N PRO A 41 51.15 8.60 4.71
CA PRO A 41 50.76 9.92 5.21
C PRO A 41 49.55 10.48 4.45
N VAL A 42 48.76 11.33 5.13
CA VAL A 42 47.64 12.05 4.51
C VAL A 42 48.22 13.27 3.78
N ILE A 43 48.03 13.32 2.45
CA ILE A 43 48.60 14.39 1.59
C ILE A 43 47.50 15.35 1.10
N PHE A 44 46.21 15.02 1.31
CA PHE A 44 45.10 15.80 0.80
C PHE A 44 44.47 16.69 1.88
N ASP A 45 44.02 17.87 1.46
CA ASP A 45 43.29 18.82 2.32
C ASP A 45 41.76 18.70 2.12
N LEU A 46 41.18 17.61 2.66
CA LEU A 46 39.75 17.38 2.63
C LEU A 46 39.18 17.49 4.04
N THR A 47 38.36 18.52 4.28
CA THR A 47 37.68 18.71 5.55
C THR A 47 36.36 17.92 5.58
N ILE A 48 35.91 17.52 6.77
CA ILE A 48 34.65 16.82 6.94
C ILE A 48 33.45 17.64 6.44
N GLU A 49 33.51 18.96 6.55
CA GLU A 49 32.48 19.90 6.09
C GLU A 49 32.28 19.84 4.58
N ARG A 50 33.33 19.60 3.80
CA ARG A 50 33.24 19.40 2.35
C ARG A 50 32.91 17.96 1.98
N PHE A 51 33.34 16.99 2.77
CA PHE A 51 33.15 15.58 2.50
C PHE A 51 31.71 15.08 2.84
N ALA A 52 31.17 15.50 3.99
CA ALA A 52 29.88 15.02 4.44
C ALA A 52 28.73 15.27 3.45
N PRO A 53 28.57 16.45 2.82
CA PRO A 53 27.54 16.68 1.80
C PRO A 53 27.67 15.74 0.59
N ILE A 54 28.92 15.44 0.18
CA ILE A 54 29.18 14.53 -0.94
C ILE A 54 28.72 13.11 -0.59
N VAL A 55 29.03 12.64 0.62
CA VAL A 55 28.58 11.34 1.12
C VAL A 55 27.04 11.27 1.19
N MET A 56 26.42 12.32 1.70
CA MET A 56 24.96 12.39 1.79
C MET A 56 24.30 12.35 0.41
N ALA A 57 24.84 13.06 -0.56
CA ALA A 57 24.35 13.03 -1.95
C ALA A 57 24.60 11.65 -2.60
N ALA A 58 25.77 11.07 -2.39
CA ALA A 58 26.11 9.73 -2.87
C ALA A 58 25.17 8.68 -2.26
N ALA A 59 24.84 8.76 -0.98
CA ALA A 59 23.92 7.85 -0.30
C ALA A 59 22.52 7.84 -0.96
N LEU A 60 22.03 8.98 -1.46
CA LEU A 60 20.77 9.04 -2.21
C LEU A 60 20.86 8.27 -3.54
N ILE A 61 21.98 8.39 -4.25
CA ILE A 61 22.23 7.62 -5.47
C ILE A 61 22.26 6.11 -5.15
N TRP A 62 22.90 5.73 -4.05
CA TRP A 62 22.94 4.34 -3.59
C TRP A 62 21.57 3.77 -3.29
N ILE A 63 20.70 4.53 -2.63
CA ILE A 63 19.32 4.12 -2.36
C ILE A 63 18.58 3.86 -3.68
N LEU A 64 18.77 4.70 -4.70
CA LEU A 64 18.20 4.48 -6.02
C LEU A 64 18.69 3.17 -6.64
N ILE A 65 19.99 2.89 -6.54
CA ILE A 65 20.58 1.63 -7.01
C ILE A 65 19.98 0.44 -6.24
N PHE A 66 19.83 0.55 -4.91
CA PHE A 66 19.18 -0.48 -4.09
C PHE A 66 17.74 -0.74 -4.52
N ALA A 67 17.00 0.32 -4.87
CA ALA A 67 15.63 0.20 -5.39
C ALA A 67 15.58 -0.53 -6.74
N ILE A 68 16.46 -0.17 -7.69
CA ILE A 68 16.57 -0.80 -9.01
C ILE A 68 16.94 -2.29 -8.88
N LEU A 69 17.87 -2.64 -8.00
CA LEU A 69 18.28 -4.02 -7.73
C LEU A 69 17.25 -4.79 -6.88
N GLY A 70 16.14 -4.15 -6.54
CA GLY A 70 15.01 -4.77 -5.87
C GLY A 70 15.26 -5.15 -4.41
N LEU A 71 16.17 -4.46 -3.70
CA LEU A 71 16.39 -4.68 -2.28
C LEU A 71 15.17 -4.28 -1.43
N TYR A 72 14.33 -3.41 -1.95
CA TYR A 72 13.08 -2.97 -1.32
C TYR A 72 11.84 -3.73 -1.82
N LYS A 73 12.01 -4.84 -2.55
CA LYS A 73 10.86 -5.72 -2.88
C LYS A 73 10.35 -6.35 -1.60
N VAL A 74 9.03 -6.21 -1.38
CA VAL A 74 8.34 -6.82 -0.23
C VAL A 74 8.21 -8.33 -0.47
N SER A 75 9.32 -9.03 -0.31
CA SER A 75 9.42 -10.47 -0.43
C SER A 75 10.24 -11.01 0.73
N ARG A 76 9.80 -12.11 1.33
CA ARG A 76 10.56 -12.79 2.40
C ARG A 76 11.69 -13.60 1.79
N ARG A 77 12.76 -12.91 1.36
CA ARG A 77 13.97 -13.56 0.86
C ARG A 77 14.69 -14.30 2.00
N ARG A 78 15.43 -15.35 1.65
CA ARG A 78 16.41 -15.96 2.57
C ARG A 78 17.49 -14.92 2.88
N LEU A 79 17.95 -14.85 4.14
CA LEU A 79 18.94 -13.86 4.60
C LEU A 79 20.19 -13.85 3.72
N TRP A 80 20.72 -15.00 3.34
CA TRP A 80 21.89 -15.09 2.47
C TRP A 80 21.68 -14.40 1.12
N ASN A 81 20.53 -14.59 0.51
CA ASN A 81 20.23 -13.92 -0.76
C ASN A 81 20.12 -12.40 -0.59
N GLU A 82 19.62 -11.92 0.54
CA GLU A 82 19.55 -10.49 0.84
C GLU A 82 20.95 -9.90 1.01
N LEU A 83 21.84 -10.56 1.76
CA LEU A 83 23.22 -10.13 1.96
C LEU A 83 24.03 -10.10 0.64
N ILE A 84 23.87 -11.12 -0.20
CA ILE A 84 24.50 -11.14 -1.54
C ILE A 84 24.05 -9.93 -2.37
N HIS A 85 22.75 -9.62 -2.36
CA HIS A 85 22.23 -8.44 -3.08
C HIS A 85 22.75 -7.12 -2.48
N VAL A 86 22.98 -7.04 -1.16
CA VAL A 86 23.61 -5.88 -0.52
C VAL A 86 25.05 -5.69 -1.02
N ILE A 87 25.83 -6.78 -1.07
CA ILE A 87 27.22 -6.73 -1.59
C ILE A 87 27.22 -6.24 -3.04
N ILE A 88 26.39 -6.83 -3.90
CA ILE A 88 26.27 -6.43 -5.31
C ILE A 88 25.85 -4.97 -5.43
N ALA A 89 24.87 -4.52 -4.63
CA ALA A 89 24.35 -3.18 -4.69
C ALA A 89 25.36 -2.13 -4.17
N CYS A 90 26.08 -2.44 -3.10
CA CYS A 90 27.18 -1.60 -2.61
C CYS A 90 28.32 -1.51 -3.63
N SER A 91 28.66 -2.62 -4.29
CA SER A 91 29.68 -2.65 -5.34
C SER A 91 29.27 -1.85 -6.58
N ALA A 92 27.99 -1.96 -7.00
CA ALA A 92 27.46 -1.13 -8.08
C ALA A 92 27.49 0.36 -7.73
N GLY A 93 27.17 0.72 -6.49
CA GLY A 93 27.24 2.10 -6.03
C GLY A 93 28.66 2.67 -6.07
N ILE A 94 29.65 1.90 -5.59
CA ILE A 94 31.06 2.30 -5.71
C ILE A 94 31.48 2.45 -7.17
N ALA A 95 31.07 1.55 -8.06
CA ALA A 95 31.38 1.66 -9.48
C ALA A 95 30.82 2.95 -10.10
N VAL A 96 29.61 3.35 -9.71
CA VAL A 96 29.01 4.64 -10.13
C VAL A 96 29.79 5.82 -9.58
N VAL A 97 30.18 5.79 -8.29
CA VAL A 97 30.99 6.84 -7.67
C VAL A 97 32.34 6.97 -8.36
N LEU A 98 33.02 5.85 -8.64
CA LEU A 98 34.29 5.84 -9.37
C LEU A 98 34.11 6.41 -10.80
N GLY A 99 33.04 6.07 -11.49
CA GLY A 99 32.71 6.64 -12.80
C GLY A 99 32.56 8.16 -12.73
N LEU A 100 31.79 8.67 -11.75
CA LEU A 100 31.60 10.11 -11.55
C LEU A 100 32.93 10.82 -11.22
N LEU A 101 33.75 10.21 -10.37
CA LEU A 101 35.07 10.74 -10.00
C LEU A 101 36.04 10.78 -11.19
N PHE A 102 35.96 9.80 -12.09
CA PHE A 102 36.77 9.78 -13.30
C PHE A 102 36.51 11.00 -14.22
N PHE A 103 35.25 11.44 -14.30
CA PHE A 103 34.86 12.61 -15.09
C PHE A 103 35.07 13.94 -14.36
N SER A 104 35.14 13.96 -13.03
CA SER A 104 35.34 15.15 -12.23
C SER A 104 36.81 15.31 -11.87
N ARG A 105 37.58 16.09 -12.67
CA ARG A 105 38.96 16.41 -12.39
C ARG A 105 39.05 17.16 -11.05
N GLY A 106 39.45 16.49 -9.97
CA GLY A 106 39.84 17.14 -8.72
C GLY A 106 39.02 16.85 -7.47
N LEU A 107 38.04 15.93 -7.49
CA LEU A 107 37.18 15.69 -6.31
C LEU A 107 37.73 14.67 -5.30
N PHE A 108 38.71 13.79 -5.67
CA PHE A 108 39.11 12.75 -4.72
C PHE A 108 40.47 12.09 -5.05
N GLU A 109 41.45 12.25 -4.18
CA GLU A 109 42.75 11.61 -4.34
C GLU A 109 42.96 10.37 -3.44
N SER A 110 42.04 10.06 -2.52
CA SER A 110 42.22 8.97 -1.56
C SER A 110 41.56 7.67 -1.95
N ARG A 111 42.29 6.79 -2.62
CA ARG A 111 41.84 5.41 -2.92
C ARG A 111 41.45 4.63 -1.67
N PHE A 112 42.09 4.91 -0.53
CA PHE A 112 41.77 4.29 0.76
C PHE A 112 40.36 4.60 1.20
N ILE A 113 39.92 5.87 1.12
CA ILE A 113 38.57 6.26 1.55
C ILE A 113 37.53 5.52 0.70
N ILE A 114 37.72 5.40 -0.61
CA ILE A 114 36.80 4.69 -1.50
C ILE A 114 36.66 3.21 -1.09
N LEU A 115 37.79 2.53 -0.84
CA LEU A 115 37.78 1.15 -0.39
C LEU A 115 37.13 1.01 1.00
N ALA A 116 37.43 1.90 1.92
CA ALA A 116 36.87 1.92 3.26
C ALA A 116 35.34 2.16 3.23
N VAL A 117 34.89 3.10 2.40
CA VAL A 117 33.42 3.33 2.18
C VAL A 117 32.76 2.07 1.68
N TRP A 118 33.36 1.37 0.72
CA TRP A 118 32.79 0.12 0.22
C TRP A 118 32.65 -0.94 1.31
N VAL A 119 33.74 -1.23 2.03
CA VAL A 119 33.75 -2.26 3.10
C VAL A 119 32.77 -1.89 4.22
N LEU A 120 32.83 -0.64 4.68
CA LEU A 120 31.97 -0.17 5.77
C LEU A 120 30.50 -0.06 5.34
N SER A 121 30.20 0.31 4.09
CA SER A 121 28.83 0.29 3.57
C SER A 121 28.25 -1.11 3.55
N VAL A 122 29.01 -2.11 3.08
CA VAL A 122 28.58 -3.51 3.14
C VAL A 122 28.34 -3.95 4.58
N ALA A 123 29.27 -3.62 5.49
CA ALA A 123 29.18 -4.02 6.90
C ALA A 123 27.98 -3.35 7.60
N PHE A 124 27.80 -2.04 7.45
CA PHE A 124 26.76 -1.27 8.14
C PHE A 124 25.37 -1.63 7.62
N VAL A 125 25.18 -1.65 6.29
CA VAL A 125 23.90 -2.03 5.68
C VAL A 125 23.54 -3.49 6.01
N SER A 126 24.54 -4.41 5.98
CA SER A 126 24.27 -5.81 6.36
C SER A 126 23.88 -5.92 7.84
N SER A 127 24.58 -5.23 8.73
CA SER A 127 24.28 -5.23 10.18
C SER A 127 22.92 -4.63 10.47
N GLU A 128 22.62 -3.50 9.84
CA GLU A 128 21.29 -2.85 9.94
C GLU A 128 20.18 -3.80 9.51
N ARG A 129 20.31 -4.45 8.36
CA ARG A 129 19.32 -5.40 7.86
C ARG A 129 19.16 -6.61 8.77
N LEU A 130 20.25 -7.14 9.32
CA LEU A 130 20.18 -8.22 10.31
C LEU A 130 19.42 -7.79 11.56
N LEU A 131 19.66 -6.57 12.07
CA LEU A 131 18.96 -6.02 13.22
C LEU A 131 17.46 -5.83 12.95
N ILE A 132 17.09 -5.22 11.82
CA ILE A 132 15.68 -5.04 11.45
C ILE A 132 14.98 -6.40 11.27
N ARG A 133 15.65 -7.38 10.66
CA ARG A 133 15.10 -8.73 10.52
C ARG A 133 14.96 -9.46 11.87
N ALA A 134 15.91 -9.29 12.77
CA ALA A 134 15.83 -9.83 14.10
C ALA A 134 14.64 -9.21 14.88
N LEU A 135 14.50 -7.88 14.83
CA LEU A 135 13.37 -7.16 15.40
C LEU A 135 12.03 -7.63 14.81
N GLN A 136 11.95 -7.73 13.48
CA GLN A 136 10.76 -8.23 12.80
C GLN A 136 10.39 -9.64 13.27
N ARG A 137 11.36 -10.54 13.36
CA ARG A 137 11.13 -11.92 13.84
C ARG A 137 10.67 -11.95 15.30
N SER A 138 11.26 -11.12 16.15
CA SER A 138 10.86 -11.00 17.55
C SER A 138 9.42 -10.52 17.68
N LEU A 139 9.02 -9.48 16.96
CA LEU A 139 7.65 -8.97 16.96
C LEU A 139 6.65 -10.00 16.42
N LEU A 140 6.98 -10.70 15.35
CA LEU A 140 6.14 -11.76 14.80
C LEU A 140 6.00 -12.95 15.77
N SER A 141 7.07 -13.33 16.48
CA SER A 141 7.00 -14.38 17.50
C SER A 141 6.16 -13.98 18.70
N ALA A 142 6.11 -12.68 19.02
CA ALA A 142 5.23 -12.10 20.04
C ALA A 142 3.77 -11.94 19.56
N GLY A 143 3.44 -12.36 18.33
CA GLY A 143 2.09 -12.25 17.77
C GLY A 143 1.76 -10.89 17.14
N ILE A 144 2.71 -9.96 17.10
CA ILE A 144 2.48 -8.62 16.54
C ILE A 144 2.70 -8.66 15.03
N GLY A 145 1.66 -8.31 14.25
CA GLY A 145 1.75 -8.26 12.79
C GLY A 145 1.64 -9.63 12.10
N VAL A 146 1.23 -10.68 12.81
CA VAL A 146 1.01 -12.01 12.24
C VAL A 146 -0.13 -12.03 11.22
N ARG A 147 -0.07 -12.96 10.28
CA ARG A 147 -1.12 -13.20 9.29
C ARG A 147 -1.96 -14.40 9.69
N HIS A 148 -3.26 -14.23 9.66
CA HIS A 148 -4.21 -15.28 9.94
C HIS A 148 -4.56 -16.03 8.66
N VAL A 149 -4.31 -17.33 8.65
CA VAL A 149 -4.43 -18.19 7.46
C VAL A 149 -5.48 -19.26 7.70
N ALA A 150 -6.40 -19.42 6.75
CA ALA A 150 -7.24 -20.61 6.68
C ALA A 150 -6.69 -21.57 5.62
N MET A 151 -6.65 -22.85 5.95
CA MET A 151 -6.20 -23.92 5.06
C MET A 151 -7.40 -24.68 4.51
N ILE A 152 -7.41 -24.96 3.21
CA ILE A 152 -8.37 -25.84 2.54
C ILE A 152 -7.61 -26.99 1.92
N GLY A 153 -8.01 -28.21 2.28
CA GLY A 153 -7.38 -29.46 1.93
C GLY A 153 -7.07 -30.31 3.17
N LYS A 154 -7.16 -31.62 3.00
CA LYS A 154 -6.85 -32.62 4.02
C LYS A 154 -5.98 -33.71 3.41
N ASN A 155 -4.77 -33.36 3.03
CA ASN A 155 -3.79 -34.24 2.45
C ASN A 155 -2.41 -34.01 3.09
N LYS A 156 -1.43 -34.88 2.78
CA LYS A 156 -0.07 -34.78 3.32
C LYS A 156 0.59 -33.40 3.06
N VAL A 157 0.24 -32.74 1.95
CA VAL A 157 0.76 -31.42 1.59
C VAL A 157 0.16 -30.35 2.52
N ALA A 158 -1.16 -30.37 2.73
CA ALA A 158 -1.84 -29.45 3.65
C ALA A 158 -1.29 -29.58 5.06
N ASP A 159 -1.14 -30.82 5.56
CA ASP A 159 -0.62 -31.10 6.90
C ASP A 159 0.85 -30.64 7.03
N ALA A 160 1.67 -30.85 6.02
CA ALA A 160 3.07 -30.37 6.01
C ALA A 160 3.14 -28.83 6.05
N VAL A 161 2.28 -28.13 5.28
CA VAL A 161 2.21 -26.66 5.30
C VAL A 161 1.73 -26.16 6.66
N VAL A 162 0.67 -26.76 7.23
CA VAL A 162 0.15 -26.40 8.57
C VAL A 162 1.21 -26.61 9.63
N ALA A 163 1.87 -27.79 9.66
CA ALA A 163 2.94 -28.08 10.59
C ALA A 163 4.12 -27.10 10.46
N GLY A 164 4.51 -26.78 9.22
CA GLY A 164 5.58 -25.83 8.93
C GLY A 164 5.27 -24.41 9.40
N LEU A 165 4.02 -23.94 9.25
CA LEU A 165 3.57 -22.64 9.70
C LEU A 165 3.42 -22.57 11.23
N THR A 166 2.93 -23.64 11.86
CA THR A 166 2.70 -23.70 13.31
C THR A 166 4.01 -23.85 14.09
N ASN A 167 4.94 -24.69 13.62
CA ASN A 167 6.21 -24.93 14.30
C ASN A 167 7.17 -23.73 14.24
N LYS A 168 7.00 -22.83 13.28
CA LYS A 168 7.87 -21.65 13.11
C LYS A 168 7.09 -20.34 13.25
N ARG A 169 6.72 -19.99 14.47
CA ARG A 169 6.01 -18.73 14.78
C ARG A 169 6.70 -17.48 14.24
N SER A 170 8.03 -17.51 14.11
CA SER A 170 8.81 -16.41 13.51
C SER A 170 8.52 -16.18 12.02
N LEU A 171 7.82 -17.08 11.35
CA LEU A 171 7.28 -16.84 10.00
C LEU A 171 6.10 -15.88 10.02
N GLY A 172 5.50 -15.60 11.20
CA GLY A 172 4.41 -14.66 11.37
C GLY A 172 3.10 -15.10 10.72
N PHE A 173 2.83 -16.41 10.71
CA PHE A 173 1.55 -16.98 10.29
C PHE A 173 0.89 -17.69 11.46
N VAL A 174 -0.43 -17.55 11.54
CA VAL A 174 -1.27 -18.27 12.50
C VAL A 174 -2.37 -18.98 11.71
N VAL A 175 -2.43 -20.30 11.79
CA VAL A 175 -3.49 -21.08 11.17
C VAL A 175 -4.73 -21.00 12.07
N VAL A 176 -5.78 -20.33 11.59
CA VAL A 176 -7.02 -20.07 12.36
C VAL A 176 -8.11 -21.09 12.05
N ALA A 177 -8.04 -21.76 10.91
CA ALA A 177 -8.97 -22.81 10.54
C ALA A 177 -8.36 -23.74 9.48
N GLN A 178 -8.77 -25.02 9.52
CA GLN A 178 -8.47 -25.99 8.47
C GLN A 178 -9.77 -26.70 8.08
N PHE A 179 -10.03 -26.78 6.78
CA PHE A 179 -11.19 -27.43 6.20
C PHE A 179 -10.74 -28.50 5.23
N ALA A 180 -11.42 -29.65 5.21
CA ALA A 180 -11.15 -30.69 4.23
C ALA A 180 -11.50 -30.24 2.81
N GLU A 181 -12.64 -29.55 2.67
CA GLU A 181 -13.18 -29.07 1.38
C GLU A 181 -13.81 -27.69 1.54
N PHE A 182 -13.91 -26.97 0.42
CA PHE A 182 -14.64 -25.70 0.35
C PHE A 182 -16.12 -25.94 0.13
N ASN A 183 -16.87 -26.11 1.22
CA ASN A 183 -18.33 -26.28 1.23
C ASN A 183 -19.02 -25.06 1.88
N GLN A 184 -20.35 -25.09 1.95
CA GLN A 184 -21.15 -23.99 2.51
C GLN A 184 -20.82 -23.70 3.99
N ALA A 185 -20.51 -24.74 4.78
CA ALA A 185 -20.09 -24.57 6.18
C ALA A 185 -18.73 -23.88 6.29
N ALA A 186 -17.75 -24.29 5.48
CA ALA A 186 -16.46 -23.64 5.38
C ALA A 186 -16.62 -22.16 4.96
N ARG A 187 -17.44 -21.89 3.95
CA ARG A 187 -17.73 -20.52 3.48
C ARG A 187 -18.30 -19.64 4.59
N THR A 188 -19.28 -20.13 5.33
CA THR A 188 -19.89 -19.38 6.45
C THR A 188 -18.87 -19.10 7.55
N LYS A 189 -18.03 -20.09 7.90
CA LYS A 189 -16.99 -19.93 8.91
C LYS A 189 -15.91 -18.94 8.48
N LEU A 190 -15.45 -18.99 7.21
CA LEU A 190 -14.49 -18.03 6.65
C LEU A 190 -15.05 -16.59 6.67
N LEU A 191 -16.34 -16.41 6.32
CA LEU A 191 -17.01 -15.10 6.43
C LEU A 191 -17.05 -14.59 7.88
N THR A 192 -17.30 -15.48 8.84
CA THR A 192 -17.33 -15.12 10.26
C THR A 192 -15.96 -14.68 10.74
N LEU A 193 -14.90 -15.43 10.40
CA LEU A 193 -13.52 -15.08 10.71
C LEU A 193 -13.11 -13.76 10.05
N LYS A 194 -13.52 -13.55 8.80
CA LYS A 194 -13.25 -12.29 8.09
C LYS A 194 -13.92 -11.10 8.76
N LYS A 195 -15.18 -11.22 9.20
CA LYS A 195 -15.89 -10.15 9.91
C LYS A 195 -15.23 -9.77 11.23
N LYS A 196 -14.59 -10.73 11.91
CA LYS A 196 -13.82 -10.50 13.13
C LYS A 196 -12.40 -9.95 12.88
N GLU A 197 -12.01 -9.72 11.62
CA GLU A 197 -10.65 -9.37 11.20
C GLU A 197 -9.59 -10.44 11.58
N GLU A 198 -10.02 -11.69 11.78
CA GLU A 198 -9.19 -12.84 12.14
C GLU A 198 -8.83 -13.72 10.92
N LEU A 199 -8.96 -13.20 9.68
CA LEU A 199 -8.60 -13.92 8.46
C LEU A 199 -8.00 -12.96 7.43
N ASP A 200 -6.76 -13.24 7.03
CA ASP A 200 -6.01 -12.47 6.02
C ASP A 200 -5.87 -13.25 4.70
N GLU A 201 -5.64 -14.57 4.79
CA GLU A 201 -5.24 -15.40 3.65
C GLU A 201 -5.95 -16.76 3.67
N VAL A 202 -6.23 -17.30 2.48
CA VAL A 202 -6.73 -18.67 2.30
C VAL A 202 -5.77 -19.41 1.42
N ILE A 203 -5.31 -20.59 1.88
CA ILE A 203 -4.40 -21.47 1.13
C ILE A 203 -5.13 -22.74 0.74
N LEU A 204 -5.21 -23.01 -0.55
CA LEU A 204 -5.70 -24.28 -1.10
C LEU A 204 -4.50 -25.21 -1.30
N ALA A 205 -4.45 -26.28 -0.53
CA ALA A 205 -3.36 -27.24 -0.55
C ALA A 205 -3.80 -28.65 -1.01
N ASP A 206 -4.88 -28.72 -1.77
CA ASP A 206 -5.37 -29.97 -2.33
C ASP A 206 -5.16 -30.02 -3.83
N ALA A 207 -4.37 -30.99 -4.31
CA ALA A 207 -4.07 -31.17 -5.73
C ALA A 207 -5.24 -31.78 -6.51
N ASP A 208 -6.14 -32.53 -5.84
CA ASP A 208 -7.23 -33.27 -6.44
C ASP A 208 -8.52 -32.46 -6.52
N VAL A 209 -8.51 -31.20 -6.11
CA VAL A 209 -9.66 -30.30 -6.17
C VAL A 209 -10.09 -30.05 -7.61
N SER A 210 -11.38 -30.18 -7.89
CA SER A 210 -11.94 -29.84 -9.20
C SER A 210 -11.65 -28.38 -9.58
N LYS A 211 -11.40 -28.14 -10.88
CA LYS A 211 -11.15 -26.78 -11.40
C LYS A 211 -12.27 -25.81 -11.05
N ASN A 212 -13.51 -26.29 -11.02
CA ASN A 212 -14.68 -25.46 -10.68
C ASN A 212 -14.67 -25.03 -9.20
N LEU A 213 -14.35 -25.94 -8.27
CA LEU A 213 -14.27 -25.60 -6.84
C LEU A 213 -13.12 -24.64 -6.55
N ALA A 214 -11.97 -24.83 -7.22
CA ALA A 214 -10.85 -23.92 -7.09
C ALA A 214 -11.16 -22.52 -7.66
N ALA A 215 -11.91 -22.45 -8.77
CA ALA A 215 -12.41 -21.18 -9.33
C ALA A 215 -13.43 -20.50 -8.40
N ASP A 216 -14.35 -21.25 -7.79
CA ASP A 216 -15.30 -20.73 -6.82
C ASP A 216 -14.61 -20.19 -5.57
N LEU A 217 -13.57 -20.88 -5.08
CA LEU A 217 -12.78 -20.43 -3.96
C LEU A 217 -11.98 -19.17 -4.29
N LEU A 218 -11.36 -19.12 -5.47
CA LEU A 218 -10.67 -17.91 -5.96
C LEU A 218 -11.65 -16.74 -6.04
N PHE A 219 -12.81 -16.95 -6.63
CA PHE A 219 -13.87 -15.93 -6.75
C PHE A 219 -14.35 -15.46 -5.36
N PHE A 220 -14.55 -16.39 -4.43
CA PHE A 220 -14.88 -16.06 -3.04
C PHE A 220 -13.79 -15.20 -2.39
N CYS A 221 -12.52 -15.59 -2.50
CA CYS A 221 -11.40 -14.84 -1.94
C CYS A 221 -11.29 -13.43 -2.56
N ASP A 222 -11.52 -13.31 -3.86
CA ASP A 222 -11.49 -12.03 -4.56
C ASP A 222 -12.64 -11.12 -4.12
N THR A 223 -13.84 -11.68 -3.97
CA THR A 223 -15.04 -10.98 -3.48
C THR A 223 -14.85 -10.47 -2.05
N GLU A 224 -14.30 -11.32 -1.18
CA GLU A 224 -14.10 -11.01 0.24
C GLU A 224 -12.74 -10.32 0.52
N GLN A 225 -11.99 -9.95 -0.51
CA GLN A 225 -10.69 -9.26 -0.37
C GLN A 225 -9.64 -10.06 0.42
N LEU A 226 -9.72 -11.40 0.38
CA LEU A 226 -8.75 -12.31 0.97
C LEU A 226 -7.61 -12.59 0.00
N VAL A 227 -6.41 -12.83 0.51
CA VAL A 227 -5.29 -13.29 -0.33
C VAL A 227 -5.47 -14.78 -0.59
N PHE A 228 -5.57 -15.15 -1.86
CA PHE A 228 -5.66 -16.54 -2.27
C PHE A 228 -4.29 -17.09 -2.66
N LYS A 229 -3.97 -18.26 -2.13
CA LYS A 229 -2.75 -19.04 -2.46
C LYS A 229 -3.10 -20.49 -2.70
N TYR A 230 -2.30 -21.17 -3.51
CA TYR A 230 -2.51 -22.59 -3.77
C TYR A 230 -1.18 -23.32 -3.96
N SER A 231 -1.16 -24.65 -3.77
CA SER A 231 0.03 -25.45 -4.05
C SER A 231 0.29 -25.53 -5.57
N ALA A 232 1.57 -25.57 -5.98
CA ALA A 232 1.96 -25.37 -7.37
C ALA A 232 1.43 -26.43 -8.36
N ASP A 233 0.97 -27.58 -7.89
CA ASP A 233 0.44 -28.66 -8.73
C ASP A 233 -0.94 -28.38 -9.35
N LEU A 234 -1.66 -27.35 -8.83
CA LEU A 234 -3.06 -27.11 -9.18
C LEU A 234 -3.32 -26.32 -10.47
N PHE A 235 -2.40 -25.44 -10.87
CA PHE A 235 -2.68 -24.49 -11.95
C PHE A 235 -1.47 -24.21 -12.85
N SER A 236 -1.14 -25.09 -13.74
CA SER A 236 -0.05 -24.87 -14.69
C SER A 236 -0.37 -23.88 -15.82
N THR A 237 -1.61 -23.39 -15.97
CA THR A 237 -1.98 -22.71 -17.24
C THR A 237 -2.94 -21.51 -17.19
N ALA A 238 -3.43 -21.03 -16.04
CA ALA A 238 -4.58 -20.10 -16.06
C ALA A 238 -4.43 -18.73 -15.37
N THR A 239 -3.28 -18.36 -14.82
CA THR A 239 -3.20 -17.11 -14.03
C THR A 239 -2.10 -16.16 -14.51
N ILE A 240 -2.50 -14.93 -14.81
CA ILE A 240 -1.68 -13.90 -15.46
C ILE A 240 -0.68 -13.22 -14.50
N LYS A 241 -0.89 -13.28 -13.18
CA LYS A 241 -0.01 -12.63 -12.17
C LYS A 241 0.11 -13.49 -10.92
N THR A 242 1.19 -14.29 -10.87
CA THR A 242 1.47 -15.17 -9.72
C THR A 242 2.85 -14.88 -9.14
N GLU A 243 3.00 -15.02 -7.82
CA GLU A 243 4.29 -15.09 -7.14
C GLU A 243 4.40 -16.42 -6.40
N ILE A 244 5.56 -17.07 -6.50
CA ILE A 244 5.81 -18.35 -5.82
C ILE A 244 6.51 -18.07 -4.49
N HIS A 245 5.94 -18.59 -3.41
CA HIS A 245 6.49 -18.54 -2.07
C HIS A 245 6.80 -19.96 -1.57
N MET A 246 7.96 -20.15 -0.93
CA MET A 246 8.31 -21.43 -0.33
C MET A 246 7.86 -21.44 1.15
N TYR A 247 6.92 -22.31 1.49
CA TYR A 247 6.49 -22.56 2.87
C TYR A 247 6.89 -23.97 3.29
N ALA A 248 7.79 -24.06 4.27
CA ALA A 248 8.30 -25.34 4.77
C ALA A 248 8.79 -26.30 3.67
N GLY A 249 9.40 -25.78 2.59
CA GLY A 249 9.86 -26.57 1.46
C GLY A 249 8.80 -26.85 0.38
N VAL A 250 7.55 -26.45 0.59
CA VAL A 250 6.47 -26.59 -0.40
C VAL A 250 6.31 -25.29 -1.20
N PRO A 251 6.35 -25.34 -2.55
CA PRO A 251 6.06 -24.16 -3.37
C PRO A 251 4.55 -23.83 -3.31
N VAL A 252 4.24 -22.62 -2.90
CA VAL A 252 2.87 -22.09 -2.82
C VAL A 252 2.78 -20.86 -3.70
N VAL A 253 1.78 -20.83 -4.57
CA VAL A 253 1.58 -19.74 -5.54
C VAL A 253 0.56 -18.74 -5.00
N GLU A 254 0.94 -17.47 -4.95
CA GLU A 254 0.05 -16.35 -4.62
C GLU A 254 -0.51 -15.75 -5.90
N VAL A 255 -1.83 -15.63 -6.01
CA VAL A 255 -2.51 -14.90 -7.09
C VAL A 255 -2.66 -13.44 -6.68
N LYS A 256 -2.00 -12.53 -7.40
CA LYS A 256 -2.10 -11.08 -7.12
C LYS A 256 -3.36 -10.46 -7.69
N LYS A 257 -3.99 -9.57 -6.92
CA LYS A 257 -5.25 -8.92 -7.27
C LYS A 257 -5.05 -7.72 -8.21
N THR A 258 -4.08 -6.86 -7.93
CA THR A 258 -3.87 -5.61 -8.68
C THR A 258 -2.38 -5.27 -8.83
N PRO A 259 -2.00 -4.45 -9.85
CA PRO A 259 -0.66 -3.88 -9.95
C PRO A 259 -0.32 -2.89 -8.83
N LEU A 260 -1.35 -2.42 -8.10
CA LEU A 260 -1.22 -1.44 -7.01
C LEU A 260 -0.87 -2.08 -5.66
N ASP A 261 -0.50 -3.38 -5.64
CA ASP A 261 0.00 -4.03 -4.43
C ASP A 261 1.47 -3.70 -4.19
N GLY A 262 1.84 -3.60 -2.92
CA GLY A 262 3.22 -3.32 -2.53
C GLY A 262 3.68 -1.90 -2.82
N TRP A 263 4.78 -1.77 -3.53
CA TRP A 263 5.38 -0.47 -3.88
C TRP A 263 4.45 0.39 -4.75
N GLY A 264 3.65 -0.23 -5.61
CA GLY A 264 2.65 0.49 -6.42
C GLY A 264 1.67 1.28 -5.55
N ALA A 265 1.21 0.70 -4.42
CA ALA A 265 0.35 1.40 -3.47
C ALA A 265 1.07 2.57 -2.76
N ILE A 266 2.35 2.39 -2.43
CA ILE A 266 3.16 3.44 -1.79
C ILE A 266 3.37 4.61 -2.74
N TYR A 267 3.89 4.36 -3.96
CA TYR A 267 4.09 5.41 -4.97
C TYR A 267 2.80 6.15 -5.30
N LYS A 268 1.72 5.39 -5.52
CA LYS A 268 0.39 5.97 -5.76
C LYS A 268 -0.07 6.83 -4.57
N GLY A 269 0.14 6.36 -3.34
CA GLY A 269 -0.23 7.09 -2.13
C GLY A 269 0.55 8.39 -1.92
N ILE A 270 1.84 8.41 -2.25
CA ILE A 270 2.69 9.61 -2.19
C ILE A 270 2.26 10.58 -3.29
N PHE A 271 2.15 10.10 -4.54
CA PHE A 271 1.69 10.88 -5.67
C PHE A 271 0.35 11.56 -5.37
N ASP A 272 -0.64 10.80 -4.92
CA ASP A 272 -1.96 11.33 -4.60
C ASP A 272 -1.90 12.47 -3.57
N ARG A 273 -1.09 12.33 -2.50
CA ARG A 273 -0.98 13.37 -1.46
C ARG A 273 -0.28 14.63 -1.95
N ILE A 274 0.82 14.48 -2.68
CA ILE A 274 1.56 15.63 -3.23
C ILE A 274 0.67 16.42 -4.19
N PHE A 275 0.05 15.73 -5.15
CA PHE A 275 -0.82 16.40 -6.11
C PHE A 275 -2.10 16.95 -5.49
N ALA A 276 -2.69 16.26 -4.50
CA ALA A 276 -3.82 16.80 -3.74
C ALA A 276 -3.45 18.08 -3.00
N LEU A 277 -2.28 18.17 -2.38
CA LEU A 277 -1.80 19.39 -1.72
C LEU A 277 -1.64 20.53 -2.73
N ILE A 278 -1.03 20.29 -3.88
CA ILE A 278 -0.87 21.27 -4.95
C ILE A 278 -2.25 21.76 -5.42
N LEU A 279 -3.19 20.85 -5.69
CA LEU A 279 -4.55 21.18 -6.12
C LEU A 279 -5.32 21.96 -5.06
N ILE A 280 -5.18 21.64 -3.78
CA ILE A 280 -5.78 22.40 -2.68
C ILE A 280 -5.25 23.83 -2.70
N LEU A 281 -3.94 24.04 -2.75
CA LEU A 281 -3.32 25.37 -2.75
C LEU A 281 -3.73 26.19 -3.99
N LEU A 282 -3.73 25.55 -5.17
CA LEU A 282 -4.11 26.19 -6.42
C LEU A 282 -5.60 26.62 -6.43
N THR A 283 -6.48 25.76 -5.89
CA THR A 283 -7.93 26.00 -5.89
C THR A 283 -8.42 26.75 -4.64
N LEU A 284 -7.56 27.04 -3.67
CA LEU A 284 -7.93 27.68 -2.41
C LEU A 284 -8.68 29.01 -2.60
N PRO A 285 -8.24 29.95 -3.47
CA PRO A 285 -8.99 31.20 -3.69
C PRO A 285 -10.41 30.91 -4.22
N LEU A 286 -10.54 29.97 -5.15
CA LEU A 286 -11.83 29.56 -5.69
C LEU A 286 -12.72 28.90 -4.61
N GLN A 287 -12.15 28.06 -3.75
CA GLN A 287 -12.88 27.44 -2.65
C GLN A 287 -13.43 28.49 -1.67
N ILE A 288 -12.66 29.55 -1.37
CA ILE A 288 -13.11 30.66 -0.53
C ILE A 288 -14.30 31.37 -1.19
N LEU A 289 -14.22 31.68 -2.48
CA LEU A 289 -15.33 32.30 -3.22
C LEU A 289 -16.59 31.42 -3.21
N ILE A 290 -16.43 30.10 -3.38
CA ILE A 290 -17.55 29.15 -3.29
C ILE A 290 -18.17 29.16 -1.89
N VAL A 291 -17.37 29.17 -0.84
CA VAL A 291 -17.85 29.25 0.56
C VAL A 291 -18.70 30.50 0.76
N VAL A 292 -18.22 31.66 0.29
CA VAL A 292 -18.95 32.92 0.38
C VAL A 292 -20.28 32.86 -0.39
N ALA A 293 -20.24 32.39 -1.65
CA ALA A 293 -21.43 32.25 -2.49
C ALA A 293 -22.50 31.32 -1.87
N LEU A 294 -22.08 30.17 -1.33
CA LEU A 294 -22.98 29.25 -0.66
C LEU A 294 -23.55 29.80 0.64
N PHE A 295 -22.77 30.57 1.37
CA PHE A 295 -23.24 31.22 2.60
C PHE A 295 -24.26 32.33 2.31
N LEU A 296 -24.04 33.14 1.26
CA LEU A 296 -24.97 34.17 0.82
C LEU A 296 -26.27 33.59 0.26
N GLU A 297 -26.21 32.45 -0.49
CA GLU A 297 -27.42 31.81 -1.01
C GLU A 297 -28.29 31.19 0.10
N GLN A 298 -27.64 30.52 1.04
CA GLN A 298 -28.31 29.90 2.20
C GLN A 298 -27.40 29.89 3.41
N PRO A 299 -27.59 30.77 4.40
CA PRO A 299 -26.83 30.79 5.64
C PRO A 299 -26.81 29.41 6.34
N GLY A 300 -25.63 29.03 6.88
CA GLY A 300 -25.46 27.79 7.59
C GLY A 300 -24.25 26.97 7.08
N ARG A 301 -24.29 25.65 7.24
CA ARG A 301 -23.16 24.78 6.88
C ARG A 301 -22.95 24.76 5.37
N VAL A 302 -21.78 25.17 4.93
CA VAL A 302 -21.37 25.16 3.51
C VAL A 302 -20.94 23.80 3.02
N LEU A 303 -20.53 22.90 3.95
CA LEU A 303 -20.16 21.53 3.65
C LEU A 303 -21.30 20.56 3.95
N PHE A 304 -21.60 19.70 3.00
CA PHE A 304 -22.41 18.50 3.21
C PHE A 304 -21.53 17.42 3.82
N SER A 305 -21.55 17.28 5.14
CA SER A 305 -20.72 16.35 5.92
C SER A 305 -21.52 15.57 6.95
N ARG A 306 -22.79 15.93 7.14
CA ARG A 306 -23.73 15.27 8.07
C ARG A 306 -25.10 15.12 7.45
N LEU A 307 -25.78 14.08 7.85
CA LEU A 307 -27.19 13.82 7.50
C LEU A 307 -28.14 14.63 8.39
N PRO A 308 -29.43 14.69 8.08
CA PRO A 308 -30.44 15.40 8.90
C PRO A 308 -30.49 14.94 10.36
N ASP A 309 -30.25 13.66 10.62
CA ASP A 309 -30.15 13.05 11.95
C ASP A 309 -28.85 13.40 12.71
N LYS A 310 -28.06 14.36 12.18
CA LYS A 310 -26.74 14.78 12.67
C LYS A 310 -25.63 13.71 12.58
N SER A 311 -25.90 12.51 12.11
CA SER A 311 -24.87 11.49 11.84
C SER A 311 -23.90 11.95 10.75
N LYS A 312 -22.67 11.44 10.79
CA LYS A 312 -21.66 11.75 9.76
C LYS A 312 -22.01 11.03 8.45
N THR A 313 -21.94 11.76 7.33
CA THR A 313 -22.02 11.12 6.02
C THR A 313 -20.85 10.15 5.84
N ARG A 314 -21.17 8.92 5.42
CA ARG A 314 -20.18 7.86 5.22
C ARG A 314 -20.23 7.36 3.78
N ARG A 315 -19.06 6.96 3.28
CA ARG A 315 -18.87 6.28 2.01
C ARG A 315 -18.06 5.02 2.22
N VAL A 316 -18.19 4.09 1.30
CA VAL A 316 -17.42 2.85 1.30
C VAL A 316 -16.10 3.11 0.58
N GLY A 317 -15.00 2.80 1.24
CA GLY A 317 -13.64 2.91 0.75
C GLY A 317 -13.02 1.55 0.43
N GLU A 318 -11.70 1.55 0.33
CA GLU A 318 -10.89 0.36 0.06
C GLU A 318 -11.16 -0.76 1.09
N GLY A 319 -11.34 -1.98 0.60
CA GLY A 319 -11.66 -3.15 1.43
C GLY A 319 -13.03 -3.10 2.11
N GLY A 320 -13.96 -2.27 1.62
CA GLY A 320 -15.29 -2.12 2.20
C GLY A 320 -15.33 -1.25 3.47
N ARG A 321 -14.23 -0.60 3.86
CA ARG A 321 -14.14 0.22 5.07
C ARG A 321 -14.90 1.54 4.91
N LEU A 322 -15.71 1.89 5.92
CA LEU A 322 -16.44 3.15 5.91
C LEU A 322 -15.51 4.32 6.29
N PHE A 323 -15.62 5.43 5.57
CA PHE A 323 -14.94 6.67 5.91
C PHE A 323 -15.88 7.85 5.90
N HIS A 324 -15.53 8.91 6.67
CA HIS A 324 -16.29 10.15 6.69
C HIS A 324 -16.06 10.91 5.39
N TYR A 325 -17.16 11.22 4.68
CA TYR A 325 -17.15 11.90 3.40
C TYR A 325 -17.74 13.32 3.54
N PHE A 326 -17.20 14.26 2.79
CA PHE A 326 -17.74 15.62 2.73
C PHE A 326 -17.47 16.25 1.37
N LYS A 327 -18.36 17.17 0.98
CA LYS A 327 -18.28 17.99 -0.22
C LYS A 327 -19.00 19.30 -0.02
N PHE A 328 -18.89 20.27 -0.95
CA PHE A 328 -19.70 21.47 -0.87
C PHE A 328 -21.20 21.15 -1.00
N ARG A 329 -21.98 21.87 -0.25
CA ARG A 329 -23.45 21.74 -0.29
C ARG A 329 -23.95 22.28 -1.63
N SER A 330 -24.58 21.44 -2.44
CA SER A 330 -25.18 21.80 -3.73
C SER A 330 -26.68 21.63 -3.76
N MET A 331 -27.31 21.26 -2.63
CA MET A 331 -28.74 21.01 -2.47
C MET A 331 -29.32 21.79 -1.31
N VAL A 332 -30.63 21.98 -1.33
CA VAL A 332 -31.40 22.57 -0.22
C VAL A 332 -31.23 21.75 1.06
N LYS A 333 -31.56 22.40 2.18
CA LYS A 333 -31.54 21.73 3.49
C LYS A 333 -32.43 20.50 3.46
N ASP A 334 -31.98 19.41 4.12
CA ASP A 334 -32.71 18.15 4.27
C ASP A 334 -33.06 17.42 2.96
N ALA A 335 -32.42 17.80 1.83
CA ALA A 335 -32.60 17.18 0.52
C ALA A 335 -32.38 15.63 0.51
N HIS A 336 -31.65 15.11 1.50
CA HIS A 336 -31.38 13.68 1.64
C HIS A 336 -32.66 12.86 1.91
N ASN A 337 -33.62 13.40 2.65
CA ASN A 337 -34.86 12.72 3.02
C ASN A 337 -35.71 12.36 1.78
N PHE A 338 -35.72 13.24 0.77
CA PHE A 338 -36.44 13.02 -0.48
C PHE A 338 -35.89 11.86 -1.33
N ARG A 339 -34.70 11.37 -1.03
CA ARG A 339 -34.10 10.25 -1.79
C ARG A 339 -34.85 8.93 -1.60
N PHE A 340 -35.47 8.74 -0.42
CA PHE A 340 -36.15 7.52 -0.04
C PHE A 340 -37.69 7.69 -0.03
N ASP A 341 -38.18 8.87 -0.43
CA ASP A 341 -39.62 9.14 -0.52
C ASP A 341 -40.18 8.54 -1.81
N PRO A 342 -41.03 7.51 -1.72
CA PRO A 342 -41.63 6.86 -2.89
C PRO A 342 -42.48 7.83 -3.73
N ALA A 343 -43.17 8.79 -3.11
CA ALA A 343 -43.97 9.78 -3.81
C ALA A 343 -43.10 10.72 -4.63
N PHE A 344 -41.96 11.16 -4.07
CA PHE A 344 -40.96 11.99 -4.77
C PHE A 344 -40.34 11.24 -5.94
N ILE A 345 -39.96 9.96 -5.75
CA ILE A 345 -39.39 9.11 -6.80
C ILE A 345 -40.38 8.89 -7.93
N LYS A 346 -41.66 8.58 -7.61
CA LYS A 346 -42.71 8.37 -8.59
C LYS A 346 -42.99 9.63 -9.42
N LYS A 347 -42.89 10.83 -8.80
CA LYS A 347 -43.11 12.12 -9.47
C LYS A 347 -41.95 12.53 -10.40
N HIS A 348 -40.75 12.27 -10.02
CA HIS A 348 -39.55 12.80 -10.72
C HIS A 348 -38.75 11.74 -11.50
N GLY A 349 -39.07 10.46 -11.31
CA GLY A 349 -38.39 9.32 -11.92
C GLY A 349 -37.02 9.02 -11.33
N ASN A 350 -36.40 7.94 -11.81
CA ASN A 350 -35.00 7.63 -11.53
C ASN A 350 -34.34 7.21 -12.85
N LEU A 351 -33.39 7.98 -13.35
CA LEU A 351 -32.64 7.68 -14.59
C LEU A 351 -31.86 6.38 -14.53
N ARG A 352 -31.67 5.80 -13.36
CA ARG A 352 -30.93 4.56 -13.11
C ARG A 352 -31.81 3.51 -12.43
N ASP A 353 -33.10 3.50 -12.80
CA ASP A 353 -34.03 2.49 -12.30
C ASP A 353 -33.54 1.07 -12.63
N GLY A 354 -33.76 0.12 -11.73
CA GLY A 354 -33.18 -1.23 -11.82
C GLY A 354 -31.70 -1.34 -11.43
N THR A 355 -31.01 -0.24 -11.09
CA THR A 355 -29.65 -0.25 -10.57
C THR A 355 -29.61 0.19 -9.10
N PRO A 356 -28.53 -0.14 -8.35
CA PRO A 356 -28.36 0.35 -6.96
C PRO A 356 -28.21 1.87 -6.84
N LEU A 357 -28.08 2.59 -7.96
CA LEU A 357 -27.77 4.01 -8.01
C LEU A 357 -29.03 4.84 -8.21
N PHE A 358 -29.06 6.05 -7.61
CA PHE A 358 -30.16 7.01 -7.75
C PHE A 358 -29.68 8.27 -8.48
N LYS A 359 -30.35 8.65 -9.57
CA LYS A 359 -30.05 9.88 -10.33
C LYS A 359 -31.31 10.45 -10.96
N LEU A 360 -31.54 11.76 -10.80
CA LEU A 360 -32.61 12.49 -11.49
C LEU A 360 -32.02 13.33 -12.61
N LYS A 361 -32.80 13.58 -13.67
CA LYS A 361 -32.44 14.42 -14.82
C LYS A 361 -32.37 15.89 -14.41
N ASP A 362 -33.46 16.41 -13.85
CA ASP A 362 -33.56 17.76 -13.30
C ASP A 362 -33.96 17.67 -11.84
N ASP A 363 -32.96 17.65 -10.96
CA ASP A 363 -33.17 17.46 -9.54
C ASP A 363 -33.62 18.77 -8.89
N PRO A 364 -34.92 18.89 -8.46
CA PRO A 364 -35.47 20.12 -7.92
C PRO A 364 -34.85 20.51 -6.56
N ARG A 365 -34.10 19.61 -5.95
CA ARG A 365 -33.41 19.84 -4.69
C ARG A 365 -32.12 20.66 -4.85
N VAL A 366 -31.64 20.83 -6.08
CA VAL A 366 -30.38 21.50 -6.37
C VAL A 366 -30.58 23.01 -6.38
N THR A 367 -29.78 23.74 -5.59
CA THR A 367 -29.84 25.21 -5.52
C THR A 367 -29.27 25.87 -6.78
N ARG A 368 -29.44 27.19 -6.95
CA ARG A 368 -28.91 27.91 -8.14
C ARG A 368 -27.39 27.83 -8.19
N VAL A 369 -26.71 28.18 -7.08
CA VAL A 369 -25.25 28.04 -6.95
C VAL A 369 -24.87 26.56 -7.09
N GLY A 370 -25.64 25.65 -6.49
CA GLY A 370 -25.44 24.21 -6.61
C GLY A 370 -25.49 23.68 -8.02
N LYS A 371 -26.34 24.21 -8.92
CA LYS A 371 -26.36 23.87 -10.36
C LYS A 371 -25.05 24.24 -11.03
N PHE A 372 -24.54 25.43 -10.76
CA PHE A 372 -23.26 25.87 -11.28
C PHE A 372 -22.11 25.00 -10.78
N LEU A 373 -22.04 24.75 -9.47
CA LEU A 373 -21.01 23.89 -8.88
C LEU A 373 -21.01 22.48 -9.49
N ARG A 374 -22.18 21.87 -9.65
CA ARG A 374 -22.30 20.52 -10.25
C ARG A 374 -21.95 20.48 -11.74
N LYS A 375 -22.28 21.54 -12.49
CA LYS A 375 -21.93 21.64 -13.90
C LYS A 375 -20.42 21.56 -14.14
N PHE A 376 -19.64 22.13 -13.24
CA PHE A 376 -18.18 22.19 -13.32
C PHE A 376 -17.49 21.24 -12.31
N SER A 377 -18.24 20.38 -11.61
CA SER A 377 -17.74 19.47 -10.55
C SER A 377 -17.00 20.18 -9.40
N LEU A 378 -17.28 21.48 -9.20
CA LEU A 378 -16.66 22.29 -8.16
C LEU A 378 -17.17 21.92 -6.76
N ASP A 379 -18.32 21.26 -6.66
CA ASP A 379 -18.84 20.76 -5.38
C ASP A 379 -17.97 19.62 -4.81
N GLU A 380 -17.10 19.01 -5.62
CA GLU A 380 -16.20 17.92 -5.23
C GLU A 380 -14.79 18.41 -4.83
N LEU A 381 -14.47 19.72 -4.95
CA LEU A 381 -13.17 20.26 -4.55
C LEU A 381 -12.75 19.91 -3.11
N PRO A 382 -13.64 19.86 -2.09
CA PRO A 382 -13.26 19.41 -0.76
C PRO A 382 -12.81 17.95 -0.68
N GLU A 383 -13.05 17.12 -1.70
CA GLU A 383 -12.58 15.73 -1.72
C GLU A 383 -11.05 15.65 -1.80
N PHE A 384 -10.37 16.68 -2.32
CA PHE A 384 -8.90 16.72 -2.30
C PHE A 384 -8.33 16.65 -0.87
N TYR A 385 -9.03 17.15 0.13
CA TYR A 385 -8.64 16.98 1.53
C TYR A 385 -8.77 15.49 1.96
N LEU A 386 -9.76 14.75 1.43
CA LEU A 386 -9.88 13.30 1.69
C LEU A 386 -8.76 12.51 1.02
N VAL A 387 -8.30 12.97 -0.16
CA VAL A 387 -7.13 12.39 -0.83
C VAL A 387 -5.86 12.66 0.00
N LEU A 388 -5.66 13.88 0.45
CA LEU A 388 -4.53 14.25 1.31
C LEU A 388 -4.48 13.41 2.59
N LEU A 389 -5.64 13.19 3.22
CA LEU A 389 -5.80 12.32 4.39
C LEU A 389 -5.67 10.82 4.06
N GLY A 390 -5.49 10.45 2.80
CA GLY A 390 -5.32 9.07 2.34
C GLY A 390 -6.60 8.22 2.39
N ARG A 391 -7.78 8.84 2.51
CA ARG A 391 -9.09 8.17 2.48
C ARG A 391 -9.59 7.92 1.06
N MET A 392 -9.18 8.78 0.13
CA MET A 392 -9.47 8.70 -1.29
C MET A 392 -8.18 8.76 -2.11
N SER A 393 -8.31 8.57 -3.41
CA SER A 393 -7.28 8.74 -4.44
C SER A 393 -7.70 9.83 -5.40
N LEU A 394 -6.79 10.42 -6.17
CA LEU A 394 -7.14 11.35 -7.24
C LEU A 394 -7.94 10.64 -8.33
N VAL A 395 -7.50 9.45 -8.71
CA VAL A 395 -8.14 8.62 -9.74
C VAL A 395 -8.51 7.27 -9.15
N GLY A 396 -9.78 6.90 -9.28
CA GLY A 396 -10.30 5.64 -8.76
C GLY A 396 -11.81 5.52 -8.96
N PRO A 397 -12.43 4.40 -8.57
CA PRO A 397 -13.88 4.23 -8.64
C PRO A 397 -14.59 5.25 -7.74
N ARG A 398 -15.79 5.66 -8.14
CA ARG A 398 -16.61 6.59 -7.36
C ARG A 398 -16.81 6.09 -5.92
N PRO A 399 -16.76 6.97 -4.89
CA PRO A 399 -17.09 6.59 -3.51
C PRO A 399 -18.60 6.29 -3.37
N HIS A 400 -18.93 5.00 -3.21
CA HIS A 400 -20.30 4.52 -3.14
C HIS A 400 -20.90 4.66 -1.73
N LEU A 401 -22.24 4.73 -1.68
CA LEU A 401 -22.96 4.71 -0.41
C LEU A 401 -23.02 3.27 0.16
N PRO A 402 -23.08 3.12 1.49
CA PRO A 402 -23.24 1.79 2.10
C PRO A 402 -24.46 1.01 1.57
N GLU A 403 -25.58 1.70 1.35
CA GLU A 403 -26.82 1.13 0.85
C GLU A 403 -26.70 0.68 -0.62
N GLU A 404 -25.86 1.37 -1.41
CA GLU A 404 -25.58 0.99 -2.79
C GLU A 404 -24.71 -0.28 -2.81
N VAL A 405 -23.67 -0.32 -2.00
CA VAL A 405 -22.76 -1.48 -1.91
C VAL A 405 -23.46 -2.71 -1.35
N ALA A 406 -24.45 -2.53 -0.44
CA ALA A 406 -25.25 -3.64 0.07
C ALA A 406 -26.04 -4.38 -1.03
N LYS A 407 -26.36 -3.69 -2.12
CA LYS A 407 -27.09 -4.24 -3.29
C LYS A 407 -26.14 -4.77 -4.39
N TYR A 408 -24.82 -4.69 -4.20
CA TYR A 408 -23.86 -5.12 -5.21
C TYR A 408 -23.82 -6.63 -5.38
N GLN A 409 -23.81 -7.04 -6.63
CA GLN A 409 -23.47 -8.41 -6.98
C GLN A 409 -21.98 -8.67 -6.67
N PRO A 410 -21.59 -9.92 -6.43
CA PRO A 410 -20.20 -10.28 -6.11
C PRO A 410 -19.17 -9.73 -7.10
N THR A 411 -19.46 -9.73 -8.40
CA THR A 411 -18.59 -9.19 -9.45
C THR A 411 -18.37 -7.67 -9.33
N GLN A 412 -19.39 -6.94 -8.87
CA GLN A 412 -19.35 -5.49 -8.70
C GLN A 412 -18.50 -5.07 -7.48
N ARG A 413 -18.31 -5.96 -6.49
CA ARG A 413 -17.48 -5.68 -5.30
C ARG A 413 -16.01 -5.55 -5.62
N LYS A 414 -15.56 -5.93 -6.83
CA LYS A 414 -14.18 -5.71 -7.29
C LYS A 414 -13.76 -4.25 -7.27
N VAL A 415 -14.68 -3.30 -7.42
CA VAL A 415 -14.37 -1.86 -7.32
C VAL A 415 -13.86 -1.45 -5.93
N LEU A 416 -14.14 -2.25 -4.90
CA LEU A 416 -13.70 -2.00 -3.53
C LEU A 416 -12.25 -2.46 -3.26
N THR A 417 -11.57 -3.06 -4.23
CA THR A 417 -10.17 -3.50 -4.08
C THR A 417 -9.19 -2.34 -4.03
N VAL A 418 -9.60 -1.17 -4.49
CA VAL A 418 -8.79 0.04 -4.56
C VAL A 418 -9.47 1.20 -3.84
N LYS A 419 -8.71 2.26 -3.56
CA LYS A 419 -9.28 3.48 -2.97
C LYS A 419 -10.26 4.13 -3.94
N PRO A 420 -11.40 4.65 -3.43
CA PRO A 420 -12.28 5.46 -4.26
C PRO A 420 -11.58 6.74 -4.72
N GLY A 421 -11.89 7.18 -5.93
CA GLY A 421 -11.31 8.36 -6.55
C GLY A 421 -12.22 9.57 -6.57
N ASN A 422 -11.60 10.75 -6.70
CA ASN A 422 -12.29 12.00 -7.03
C ASN A 422 -12.74 11.99 -8.50
N THR A 423 -11.85 11.53 -9.40
CA THR A 423 -12.19 11.31 -10.82
C THR A 423 -12.39 9.84 -11.09
N GLY A 424 -13.53 9.48 -11.71
CA GLY A 424 -13.83 8.11 -12.09
C GLY A 424 -13.08 7.65 -13.34
N MET A 425 -12.76 6.35 -13.37
CA MET A 425 -12.45 5.65 -14.63
C MET A 425 -13.74 5.24 -15.30
#